data_7b08c2cacaad1e63d0d69f18c7b80f3c
#
_entry.id   7b08c2cacaad1e63d0d69f18c7b80f3c
#
_cell.length_a   1.000
_cell.length_b   1.000
_cell.length_c   1.000
_cell.angle_alpha   90.00
_cell.angle_beta   90.00
_cell.angle_gamma   90.00
#
_symmetry.space_group_name_H-M   'P 1'
#
loop_
_entity.id
_entity.type
_entity.pdbx_description
1 polymer ?
#
loop_
_entity_poly.entity_id
_entity_poly.type
_entity_poly.pdbx_seq_one_letter_code
_entity_poly.pdbx_strand_id
1 'polypeptide(L)'
;MKHLSVKGYTLIEIMIVVAIMSVVTALVSPLLTNMTSFWRLTQARTLIQRDARVSMDLMNRAIRQAQSSTIVLSNYPNQPPYSEISFTDVKGNFVSFYQEGNYLYEKFNTTVSMMTKNLEFVSFTFPDSSDPGILSVAMTTQKSTYLGRSKALELSIEEVRVMN
;
A
#
# COMPACT_ATOMS: atom_id res chain seq x y z
N MET A 1 -53.93 -48.33 9.44
CA MET A 1 -53.36 -47.15 8.72
C MET A 1 -53.56 -45.92 9.62
N LYS A 2 -52.48 -45.30 10.05
CA LYS A 2 -52.53 -44.14 10.93
C LYS A 2 -52.61 -42.88 10.02
N HIS A 3 -53.78 -42.25 9.99
CA HIS A 3 -53.93 -40.97 9.25
C HIS A 3 -53.09 -39.90 9.97
N LEU A 4 -52.00 -39.47 9.36
CA LEU A 4 -51.26 -38.30 9.77
C LEU A 4 -52.12 -37.08 9.41
N SER A 5 -52.70 -36.43 10.42
CA SER A 5 -53.41 -35.15 10.25
C SER A 5 -52.39 -34.08 9.90
N VAL A 6 -52.36 -33.65 8.64
CA VAL A 6 -51.58 -32.51 8.17
C VAL A 6 -52.33 -31.25 8.62
N LYS A 7 -51.77 -30.54 9.59
CA LYS A 7 -52.31 -29.24 10.01
C LYS A 7 -51.91 -28.21 8.93
N GLY A 8 -52.89 -27.57 8.33
CA GLY A 8 -52.71 -26.44 7.41
C GLY A 8 -52.30 -25.17 8.18
N TYR A 9 -51.55 -24.32 7.55
CA TYR A 9 -51.20 -22.99 8.12
C TYR A 9 -52.40 -22.06 8.05
N THR A 10 -52.53 -21.22 9.08
CA THR A 10 -53.55 -20.16 9.09
C THR A 10 -53.08 -18.95 8.26
N LEU A 11 -54.01 -18.18 7.72
CA LEU A 11 -53.68 -16.98 6.93
C LEU A 11 -52.89 -15.96 7.80
N ILE A 12 -53.21 -15.84 9.09
CA ILE A 12 -52.53 -14.95 10.02
C ILE A 12 -51.07 -15.38 10.26
N GLU A 13 -50.78 -16.66 10.31
CA GLU A 13 -49.47 -17.22 10.46
C GLU A 13 -48.55 -16.85 9.28
N ILE A 14 -49.07 -16.96 8.07
CA ILE A 14 -48.35 -16.55 6.85
C ILE A 14 -48.10 -15.04 6.84
N MET A 15 -49.10 -14.22 7.22
CA MET A 15 -48.92 -12.76 7.29
C MET A 15 -47.82 -12.36 8.30
N ILE A 16 -47.76 -12.98 9.45
CA ILE A 16 -46.71 -12.72 10.45
C ILE A 16 -45.35 -13.11 9.91
N VAL A 17 -45.22 -14.27 9.28
CA VAL A 17 -43.96 -14.73 8.68
C VAL A 17 -43.48 -13.76 7.59
N VAL A 18 -44.35 -13.33 6.70
CA VAL A 18 -44.02 -12.36 5.64
C VAL A 18 -43.58 -11.02 6.25
N ALA A 19 -44.27 -10.53 7.28
CA ALA A 19 -43.93 -9.30 7.98
C ALA A 19 -42.50 -9.38 8.60
N ILE A 20 -42.20 -10.48 9.33
CA ILE A 20 -40.89 -10.68 9.95
C ILE A 20 -39.79 -10.79 8.86
N MET A 21 -40.03 -11.55 7.79
CA MET A 21 -39.10 -11.72 6.68
C MET A 21 -38.82 -10.39 5.98
N SER A 22 -39.81 -9.52 5.82
CA SER A 22 -39.63 -8.19 5.25
C SER A 22 -38.70 -7.32 6.09
N VAL A 23 -38.85 -7.33 7.41
CA VAL A 23 -37.97 -6.59 8.33
C VAL A 23 -36.54 -7.13 8.28
N VAL A 24 -36.37 -8.46 8.33
CA VAL A 24 -35.05 -9.09 8.26
C VAL A 24 -34.36 -8.74 6.94
N THR A 25 -35.06 -8.84 5.82
CA THR A 25 -34.51 -8.52 4.49
C THR A 25 -34.08 -7.05 4.40
N ALA A 26 -34.85 -6.12 4.97
CA ALA A 26 -34.53 -4.70 4.99
C ALA A 26 -33.22 -4.41 5.78
N LEU A 27 -32.92 -5.16 6.83
CA LEU A 27 -31.71 -4.99 7.65
C LEU A 27 -30.46 -5.62 7.02
N VAL A 28 -30.62 -6.68 6.25
CA VAL A 28 -29.47 -7.41 5.65
C VAL A 28 -28.76 -6.58 4.58
N SER A 29 -29.49 -5.83 3.76
CA SER A 29 -28.90 -5.07 2.64
C SER A 29 -27.83 -4.06 3.06
N PRO A 30 -28.06 -3.16 4.03
CA PRO A 30 -27.01 -2.24 4.50
C PRO A 30 -25.84 -2.95 5.19
N LEU A 31 -26.08 -4.07 5.85
CA LEU A 31 -25.01 -4.86 6.46
C LEU A 31 -24.05 -5.41 5.41
N LEU A 32 -24.57 -5.99 4.33
CA LEU A 32 -23.75 -6.53 3.24
C LEU A 32 -22.93 -5.43 2.54
N THR A 33 -23.50 -4.26 2.30
CA THR A 33 -22.76 -3.13 1.70
C THR A 33 -21.63 -2.64 2.60
N ASN A 34 -21.85 -2.55 3.89
CA ASN A 34 -20.81 -2.15 4.84
C ASN A 34 -19.70 -3.20 4.94
N MET A 35 -20.04 -4.49 4.97
CA MET A 35 -19.05 -5.57 4.97
C MET A 35 -18.19 -5.56 3.70
N THR A 36 -18.78 -5.38 2.53
CA THR A 36 -18.02 -5.34 1.27
C THR A 36 -17.08 -4.12 1.21
N SER A 37 -17.51 -2.97 1.72
CA SER A 37 -16.69 -1.75 1.79
C SER A 37 -15.52 -1.94 2.75
N PHE A 38 -15.76 -2.51 3.92
CA PHE A 38 -14.73 -2.84 4.90
C PHE A 38 -13.69 -3.84 4.34
N TRP A 39 -14.17 -4.89 3.68
CA TRP A 39 -13.32 -5.88 3.04
C TRP A 39 -12.37 -5.26 2.00
N ARG A 40 -12.91 -4.42 1.12
CA ARG A 40 -12.11 -3.72 0.09
C ARG A 40 -11.05 -2.80 0.70
N LEU A 41 -11.39 -2.07 1.77
CA LEU A 41 -10.45 -1.22 2.48
C LEU A 41 -9.33 -2.04 3.11
N THR A 42 -9.68 -3.16 3.75
CA THR A 42 -8.70 -4.06 4.37
C THR A 42 -7.76 -4.66 3.33
N GLN A 43 -8.29 -5.12 2.19
CA GLN A 43 -7.45 -5.62 1.09
C GLN A 43 -6.52 -4.54 0.52
N ALA A 44 -7.03 -3.31 0.34
CA ALA A 44 -6.21 -2.20 -0.13
C ALA A 44 -5.06 -1.91 0.84
N ARG A 45 -5.33 -1.87 2.15
CA ARG A 45 -4.32 -1.67 3.19
C ARG A 45 -3.25 -2.77 3.18
N THR A 46 -3.67 -4.03 3.18
CA THR A 46 -2.72 -5.17 3.15
C THR A 46 -1.80 -5.11 1.93
N LEU A 47 -2.34 -4.72 0.78
CA LEU A 47 -1.56 -4.63 -0.45
C LEU A 47 -0.51 -3.52 -0.39
N ILE A 48 -0.91 -2.29 0.02
CA ILE A 48 0.05 -1.17 0.10
C ILE A 48 1.09 -1.40 1.19
N GLN A 49 0.73 -2.02 2.33
CA GLN A 49 1.68 -2.37 3.39
C GLN A 49 2.72 -3.38 2.89
N ARG A 50 2.30 -4.38 2.15
CA ARG A 50 3.22 -5.34 1.55
C ARG A 50 4.14 -4.67 0.54
N ASP A 51 3.58 -3.87 -0.38
CA ASP A 51 4.35 -3.18 -1.41
C ASP A 51 5.34 -2.19 -0.78
N ALA A 52 4.93 -1.45 0.26
CA ALA A 52 5.79 -0.55 1.01
C ALA A 52 6.96 -1.29 1.67
N ARG A 53 6.68 -2.38 2.41
CA ARG A 53 7.72 -3.17 3.09
C ARG A 53 8.72 -3.77 2.11
N VAL A 54 8.26 -4.35 1.01
CA VAL A 54 9.15 -4.94 -0.01
C VAL A 54 10.01 -3.87 -0.65
N SER A 55 9.43 -2.73 -1.01
CA SER A 55 10.19 -1.63 -1.61
C SER A 55 11.23 -1.05 -0.65
N MET A 56 10.86 -0.83 0.62
CA MET A 56 11.78 -0.34 1.65
C MET A 56 12.92 -1.33 1.90
N ASP A 57 12.61 -2.62 2.02
CA ASP A 57 13.63 -3.66 2.25
C ASP A 57 14.63 -3.75 1.08
N LEU A 58 14.16 -3.66 -0.16
CA LEU A 58 15.03 -3.63 -1.34
C LEU A 58 15.91 -2.37 -1.37
N MET A 59 15.32 -1.18 -1.15
CA MET A 59 16.08 0.07 -1.07
C MET A 59 17.12 0.02 0.04
N ASN A 60 16.76 -0.43 1.23
CA ASN A 60 17.66 -0.53 2.38
C ASN A 60 18.83 -1.45 2.10
N ARG A 61 18.60 -2.60 1.49
CA ARG A 61 19.67 -3.52 1.11
C ARG A 61 20.64 -2.90 0.10
N ALA A 62 20.11 -2.21 -0.91
CA ALA A 62 20.92 -1.56 -1.91
C ALA A 62 21.72 -0.38 -1.32
N ILE A 63 21.07 0.48 -0.51
CA ILE A 63 21.71 1.64 0.14
C ILE A 63 22.83 1.20 1.09
N ARG A 64 22.65 0.11 1.85
CA ARG A 64 23.71 -0.43 2.71
C ARG A 64 24.97 -0.84 1.95
N GLN A 65 24.84 -1.18 0.67
CA GLN A 65 25.95 -1.56 -0.20
C GLN A 65 26.49 -0.38 -1.01
N ALA A 66 25.94 0.82 -0.83
CA ALA A 66 26.40 2.02 -1.51
C ALA A 66 27.78 2.45 -1.04
N GLN A 67 28.57 3.01 -1.95
CA GLN A 67 29.76 3.77 -1.59
C GLN A 67 29.32 5.17 -1.14
N SER A 68 29.50 5.52 0.13
CA SER A 68 29.00 6.76 0.73
C SER A 68 29.43 8.03 -0.03
N SER A 69 30.62 8.04 -0.60
CA SER A 69 31.12 9.16 -1.40
C SER A 69 30.42 9.36 -2.75
N THR A 70 29.66 8.39 -3.20
CA THR A 70 28.97 8.43 -4.50
C THR A 70 27.48 8.73 -4.39
N ILE A 71 26.95 8.88 -3.18
CA ILE A 71 25.52 9.13 -2.96
C ILE A 71 25.19 10.57 -3.37
N VAL A 72 24.24 10.68 -4.30
CA VAL A 72 23.71 11.94 -4.78
C VAL A 72 22.19 11.92 -4.59
N LEU A 73 21.69 12.92 -3.88
CA LEU A 73 20.24 13.18 -3.77
C LEU A 73 19.85 14.23 -4.79
N SER A 74 18.82 13.97 -5.56
CA SER A 74 18.36 14.85 -6.64
C SER A 74 16.83 14.92 -6.69
N ASN A 75 16.34 15.78 -7.56
CA ASN A 75 14.93 15.92 -7.82
C ASN A 75 14.64 15.32 -9.20
N TYR A 76 13.78 14.31 -9.25
CA TYR A 76 13.28 13.84 -10.53
C TYR A 76 12.38 14.90 -11.17
N PRO A 77 12.40 15.10 -12.50
CA PRO A 77 11.64 16.16 -13.16
C PRO A 77 10.14 16.09 -12.83
N ASN A 78 9.56 17.23 -12.44
CA ASN A 78 8.15 17.38 -12.06
C ASN A 78 7.71 16.52 -10.85
N GLN A 79 8.66 16.09 -10.01
CA GLN A 79 8.39 15.35 -8.78
C GLN A 79 8.77 16.17 -7.54
N PRO A 80 8.33 15.76 -6.34
CA PRO A 80 8.71 16.42 -5.09
C PRO A 80 10.24 16.50 -4.91
N PRO A 81 10.72 17.44 -4.06
CA PRO A 81 12.13 17.54 -3.72
C PRO A 81 12.67 16.23 -3.11
N TYR A 82 13.93 15.91 -3.45
CA TYR A 82 14.61 14.72 -2.95
C TYR A 82 13.91 13.39 -3.32
N SER A 83 13.24 13.38 -4.45
CA SER A 83 12.50 12.20 -4.95
C SER A 83 13.37 11.19 -5.69
N GLU A 84 14.67 11.46 -5.80
CA GLU A 84 15.64 10.58 -6.43
C GLU A 84 16.91 10.47 -5.58
N ILE A 85 17.41 9.24 -5.48
CA ILE A 85 18.74 8.92 -4.97
C ILE A 85 19.50 8.12 -6.02
N SER A 86 20.77 8.44 -6.22
CA SER A 86 21.67 7.66 -7.06
C SER A 86 23.00 7.43 -6.36
N PHE A 87 23.60 6.28 -6.58
CA PHE A 87 24.88 5.89 -6.02
C PHE A 87 25.53 4.75 -6.82
N THR A 88 26.78 4.49 -6.51
CA THR A 88 27.49 3.30 -7.00
C THR A 88 27.63 2.29 -5.87
N ASP A 89 27.33 1.03 -6.13
CA ASP A 89 27.49 -0.05 -5.17
C ASP A 89 28.97 -0.44 -5.02
N VAL A 90 29.30 -1.28 -4.03
CA VAL A 90 30.66 -1.79 -3.80
C VAL A 90 31.24 -2.62 -4.95
N LYS A 91 30.38 -3.06 -5.88
CA LYS A 91 30.79 -3.81 -7.07
C LYS A 91 31.01 -2.93 -8.28
N GLY A 92 30.78 -1.62 -8.16
CA GLY A 92 30.90 -0.64 -9.23
C GLY A 92 29.65 -0.51 -10.11
N ASN A 93 28.50 -1.06 -9.72
CA ASN A 93 27.26 -0.89 -10.46
C ASN A 93 26.57 0.41 -10.08
N PHE A 94 26.01 1.10 -11.07
CA PHE A 94 25.19 2.28 -10.85
C PHE A 94 23.76 1.85 -10.43
N VAL A 95 23.27 2.43 -9.33
CA VAL A 95 21.92 2.20 -8.80
C VAL A 95 21.26 3.54 -8.59
N SER A 96 20.01 3.68 -9.03
CA SER A 96 19.18 4.85 -8.73
C SER A 96 17.75 4.40 -8.39
N PHE A 97 17.17 5.05 -7.37
CA PHE A 97 15.75 4.94 -7.03
C PHE A 97 15.10 6.30 -7.25
N TYR A 98 14.01 6.33 -7.97
CA TYR A 98 13.32 7.58 -8.27
C TYR A 98 11.81 7.41 -8.38
N GLN A 99 11.11 8.50 -8.07
CA GLN A 99 9.67 8.62 -8.26
C GLN A 99 9.37 9.17 -9.65
N GLU A 100 8.41 8.56 -10.35
CA GLU A 100 7.80 9.12 -11.56
C GLU A 100 6.28 8.96 -11.47
N GLY A 101 5.57 10.04 -11.23
CA GLY A 101 4.13 10.02 -10.94
C GLY A 101 3.85 9.22 -9.67
N ASN A 102 2.99 8.22 -9.79
CA ASN A 102 2.63 7.31 -8.69
C ASN A 102 3.45 6.01 -8.67
N TYR A 103 4.58 6.00 -9.35
CA TYR A 103 5.43 4.83 -9.48
C TYR A 103 6.77 5.07 -8.81
N LEU A 104 7.30 4.02 -8.18
CA LEU A 104 8.69 3.95 -7.74
C LEU A 104 9.45 3.04 -8.69
N TYR A 105 10.55 3.52 -9.19
CA TYR A 105 11.44 2.80 -10.09
C TYR A 105 12.79 2.57 -9.44
N GLU A 106 13.37 1.42 -9.75
CA GLU A 106 14.77 1.10 -9.56
C GLU A 106 15.45 1.07 -10.92
N LYS A 107 16.56 1.77 -11.04
CA LYS A 107 17.46 1.69 -12.19
C LYS A 107 18.75 1.03 -11.74
N PHE A 108 19.04 -0.15 -12.28
CA PHE A 108 20.28 -0.87 -12.04
C PHE A 108 21.08 -0.89 -13.35
N ASN A 109 22.18 -0.14 -13.39
CA ASN A 109 22.94 0.13 -14.62
C ASN A 109 22.03 0.67 -15.74
N THR A 110 21.72 -0.15 -16.73
CA THR A 110 20.85 0.17 -17.87
C THR A 110 19.44 -0.36 -17.74
N THR A 111 19.18 -1.23 -16.74
CA THR A 111 17.88 -1.87 -16.55
C THR A 111 17.01 -1.05 -15.62
N VAL A 112 15.78 -0.78 -16.02
CA VAL A 112 14.78 -0.09 -15.20
C VAL A 112 13.70 -1.09 -14.80
N SER A 113 13.39 -1.16 -13.51
CA SER A 113 12.39 -2.03 -12.93
C SER A 113 11.40 -1.21 -12.09
N MET A 114 10.11 -1.47 -12.25
CA MET A 114 9.07 -0.84 -11.42
C MET A 114 8.94 -1.61 -10.11
N MET A 115 9.09 -0.91 -8.98
CA MET A 115 8.97 -1.49 -7.63
C MET A 115 7.54 -1.44 -7.10
N THR A 116 6.88 -0.29 -7.19
CA THR A 116 5.47 -0.14 -6.80
C THR A 116 4.75 0.88 -7.67
N LYS A 117 3.44 0.67 -7.83
CA LYS A 117 2.51 1.56 -8.55
C LYS A 117 1.56 2.33 -7.63
N ASN A 118 1.74 2.20 -6.34
CA ASN A 118 0.87 2.80 -5.34
C ASN A 118 1.62 3.88 -4.54
N LEU A 119 2.65 4.49 -5.12
CA LEU A 119 3.43 5.53 -4.47
C LEU A 119 2.66 6.86 -4.51
N GLU A 120 2.58 7.53 -3.38
CA GLU A 120 2.16 8.93 -3.30
C GLU A 120 3.38 9.84 -3.26
N PHE A 121 4.35 9.45 -2.44
CA PHE A 121 5.53 10.27 -2.18
C PHE A 121 6.71 9.41 -1.74
N VAL A 122 7.91 9.72 -2.21
CA VAL A 122 9.18 9.24 -1.65
C VAL A 122 10.12 10.41 -1.47
N SER A 123 10.89 10.39 -0.39
CA SER A 123 11.92 11.38 -0.11
C SER A 123 13.14 10.72 0.52
N PHE A 124 14.29 11.12 0.05
CA PHE A 124 15.59 10.69 0.55
C PHE A 124 16.29 11.90 1.19
N THR A 125 16.70 11.78 2.44
CA THR A 125 17.32 12.90 3.16
C THR A 125 18.47 12.40 4.03
N PHE A 126 19.43 13.30 4.32
CA PHE A 126 20.41 13.07 5.37
C PHE A 126 19.88 13.69 6.66
N PRO A 127 19.50 12.88 7.67
CA PRO A 127 18.94 13.39 8.93
C PRO A 127 19.96 14.19 9.73
N ASP A 128 21.24 13.84 9.60
CA ASP A 128 22.36 14.55 10.22
C ASP A 128 23.37 14.95 9.14
N SER A 129 23.55 16.25 8.97
CA SER A 129 24.53 16.80 8.02
C SER A 129 25.99 16.54 8.44
N SER A 130 26.24 16.17 9.69
CA SER A 130 27.57 15.83 10.20
C SER A 130 27.92 14.35 9.98
N ASP A 131 26.94 13.48 9.76
CA ASP A 131 27.16 12.06 9.45
C ASP A 131 26.48 11.67 8.11
N PRO A 132 27.18 11.83 6.98
CA PRO A 132 26.65 11.45 5.66
C PRO A 132 26.50 9.94 5.49
N GLY A 133 26.92 9.15 6.48
CA GLY A 133 26.73 7.69 6.50
C GLY A 133 25.33 7.25 6.91
N ILE A 134 24.45 8.17 7.34
CA ILE A 134 23.07 7.86 7.70
C ILE A 134 22.14 8.53 6.69
N LEU A 135 21.31 7.73 6.04
CA LEU A 135 20.29 8.18 5.09
C LEU A 135 18.89 7.85 5.64
N SER A 136 17.99 8.82 5.61
CA SER A 136 16.57 8.61 5.92
C SER A 136 15.78 8.47 4.63
N VAL A 137 15.00 7.41 4.56
CA VAL A 137 14.07 7.14 3.45
C VAL A 137 12.65 7.24 3.99
N ALA A 138 11.89 8.19 3.49
CA ALA A 138 10.48 8.34 3.80
C ALA A 138 9.64 8.00 2.56
N MET A 139 8.68 7.10 2.70
CA MET A 139 7.81 6.68 1.62
C MET A 139 6.36 6.66 2.07
N THR A 140 5.49 7.26 1.29
CA THR A 140 4.04 7.19 1.47
C THR A 140 3.43 6.45 0.29
N THR A 141 2.70 5.38 0.57
CA THR A 141 1.93 4.64 -0.42
C THR A 141 0.45 4.86 -0.20
N GLN A 142 -0.31 4.98 -1.29
CA GLN A 142 -1.78 5.13 -1.23
C GLN A 142 -2.47 4.25 -2.25
N LYS A 143 -3.65 3.79 -1.87
CA LYS A 143 -4.54 3.08 -2.78
C LYS A 143 -5.98 3.53 -2.55
N SER A 144 -6.64 3.94 -3.64
CA SER A 144 -8.08 4.21 -3.61
C SER A 144 -8.85 2.89 -3.50
N THR A 145 -9.86 2.90 -2.64
CA THR A 145 -10.91 1.89 -2.66
C THR A 145 -11.96 2.28 -3.71
N TYR A 146 -12.95 1.43 -3.92
CA TYR A 146 -13.99 1.62 -4.93
C TYR A 146 -14.52 3.07 -5.02
N LEU A 147 -14.61 3.61 -6.24
CA LEU A 147 -15.11 4.96 -6.59
C LEU A 147 -14.38 6.15 -5.93
N GLY A 148 -13.13 5.98 -5.49
CA GLY A 148 -12.32 7.08 -4.94
C GLY A 148 -12.80 7.67 -3.61
N ARG A 149 -13.76 7.02 -2.94
CA ARG A 149 -14.37 7.53 -1.69
C ARG A 149 -13.52 7.31 -0.45
N SER A 150 -12.70 6.26 -0.43
CA SER A 150 -11.79 5.99 0.68
C SER A 150 -10.40 5.71 0.16
N LYS A 151 -9.39 6.28 0.80
CA LYS A 151 -7.98 6.02 0.50
C LYS A 151 -7.37 5.25 1.66
N ALA A 152 -6.65 4.19 1.35
CA ALA A 152 -5.74 3.58 2.28
C ALA A 152 -4.38 4.26 2.12
N LEU A 153 -3.77 4.68 3.22
CA LEU A 153 -2.46 5.32 3.28
C LEU A 153 -1.56 4.52 4.20
N GLU A 154 -0.31 4.37 3.80
CA GLU A 154 0.75 3.81 4.62
C GLU A 154 1.96 4.72 4.53
N LEU A 155 2.49 5.14 5.67
CA LEU A 155 3.72 5.90 5.80
C LEU A 155 4.79 5.00 6.39
N SER A 156 5.90 4.86 5.70
CA SER A 156 7.09 4.15 6.18
C SER A 156 8.26 5.11 6.21
N ILE A 157 8.97 5.18 7.34
CA ILE A 157 10.20 5.97 7.49
C ILE A 157 11.25 5.04 8.07
N GLU A 158 12.39 4.95 7.43
CA GLU A 158 13.52 4.16 7.90
C GLU A 158 14.82 4.93 7.76
N GLU A 159 15.70 4.78 8.74
CA GLU A 159 17.06 5.27 8.70
C GLU A 159 18.01 4.12 8.36
N VAL A 160 18.81 4.32 7.35
CA VAL A 160 19.72 3.32 6.81
C VAL A 160 21.15 3.80 6.97
N ARG A 161 21.98 3.00 7.63
CA ARG A 161 23.41 3.26 7.69
C ARG A 161 24.11 2.63 6.49
N VAL A 162 24.81 3.46 5.75
CA VAL A 162 25.69 3.03 4.66
C VAL A 162 26.92 2.35 5.30
N MET A 163 27.27 1.17 4.81
CA MET A 163 28.30 0.35 5.46
C MET A 163 29.70 0.52 4.86
N ASN A 164 29.82 1.29 3.77
CA ASN A 164 31.09 1.46 3.03
C ASN A 164 31.36 2.91 2.65
#